data_ff7718fc2cb3b20c9d8bd3c6d7e7d6dc
#
_entry.id   ff7718fc2cb3b20c9d8bd3c6d7e7d6dc
#
_cell.length_a   1.000
_cell.length_b   1.000
_cell.length_c   1.000
_cell.angle_alpha   90.00
_cell.angle_beta   90.00
_cell.angle_gamma   90.00
#
_symmetry.space_group_name_H-M   'P 1'
#
loop_
_entity.id
_entity.type
_entity.pdbx_description
1 polymer ?
#
loop_
_entity_poly.entity_id
_entity_poly.type
_entity_poly.pdbx_seq_one_letter_code
_entity_poly.pdbx_strand_id
1 'polypeptide(L)'
;MIARRLRFLFGSTKGLVLAAIAMISLVTAFWGTLSGPMAEWGVRDVVVRVTGMDLDPAEREGRIIMLYHCIAMAVVAIEVYLITGALAMRAYWRTVINATVTVGYMSAMIFGLIFGYFGHNWIFHGLFIFGQCLMFFSGVLLCVALWPWREEFRIQDPDYAHTRGGVDLERVAFFTMAAATLASALFGAIPGAYFGNGFETFLAENVVRDPHKPVLQRAVIGHLHIMLSLIGVAITLLVGRWQDFKGTLHKIGMPLMIIGTIILSIGAWSVTVAEWAHVVIYIGSVPVLLCGLCFVIFSWDKLIRTGLRERGLTKGGAWQKVQALVRDPLRFGVGWQMVFMNFTVSFVGLFTAAKLEDIFRVWSHREERLLLTGHWHVLASLIATIILLYYADLAGLKGRVRKWSGWLIILGSDLAFAAVTVFEEKRLFVSEAAQQPVVDWTMILNEVGLGTVLVVLAALMIWRLVDLFRDQGRWVEEHAQTGLDADAPMTSIPLYPSPSETPQEVEA
;
A
#
# COMPACT_ATOMS: atom_id res chain seq x y z
N MET A 1 18.14 -26.50 -10.66
CA MET A 1 16.81 -26.15 -10.16
C MET A 1 16.80 -24.96 -9.18
N ILE A 2 17.64 -24.97 -8.13
CA ILE A 2 17.74 -23.85 -7.15
C ILE A 2 18.01 -22.51 -7.86
N ALA A 3 18.99 -22.43 -8.75
CA ALA A 3 19.29 -21.22 -9.51
C ALA A 3 18.08 -20.67 -10.30
N ARG A 4 17.25 -21.56 -10.88
CA ARG A 4 16.05 -21.16 -11.62
C ARG A 4 14.97 -20.59 -10.69
N ARG A 5 14.79 -21.18 -9.49
CA ARG A 5 13.89 -20.64 -8.45
C ARG A 5 14.34 -19.25 -7.97
N LEU A 6 15.64 -19.08 -7.74
CA LEU A 6 16.20 -17.78 -7.36
C LEU A 6 16.04 -16.73 -8.49
N ARG A 7 16.25 -17.13 -9.75
CA ARG A 7 15.96 -16.24 -10.90
C ARG A 7 14.49 -15.84 -10.96
N PHE A 8 13.58 -16.79 -10.72
CA PHE A 8 12.15 -16.46 -10.63
C PHE A 8 11.87 -15.47 -9.50
N LEU A 9 12.34 -15.75 -8.28
CA LEU A 9 12.06 -14.91 -7.10
C LEU A 9 12.63 -13.51 -7.21
N PHE A 10 13.84 -13.35 -7.77
CA PHE A 10 14.53 -12.07 -7.79
C PHE A 10 14.62 -11.42 -9.18
N GLY A 11 14.17 -12.09 -10.22
CA GLY A 11 14.16 -11.58 -11.59
C GLY A 11 12.78 -11.31 -12.17
N SER A 12 11.71 -11.94 -11.65
CA SER A 12 10.35 -11.73 -12.13
C SER A 12 9.54 -10.81 -11.21
N THR A 13 8.63 -10.01 -11.78
CA THR A 13 7.72 -9.17 -10.98
C THR A 13 6.92 -10.02 -9.97
N LYS A 14 6.37 -11.18 -10.40
CA LYS A 14 5.61 -12.06 -9.52
C LYS A 14 6.44 -12.63 -8.38
N GLY A 15 7.68 -13.01 -8.66
CA GLY A 15 8.62 -13.52 -7.66
C GLY A 15 9.03 -12.44 -6.65
N LEU A 16 9.36 -11.24 -7.12
CA LEU A 16 9.73 -10.11 -6.27
C LEU A 16 8.58 -9.69 -5.34
N VAL A 17 7.36 -9.59 -5.87
CA VAL A 17 6.16 -9.31 -5.06
C VAL A 17 5.91 -10.43 -4.05
N LEU A 18 6.04 -11.70 -4.46
CA LEU A 18 5.93 -12.84 -3.53
C LEU A 18 6.95 -12.75 -2.40
N ALA A 19 8.22 -12.46 -2.72
CA ALA A 19 9.27 -12.34 -1.71
C ALA A 19 9.00 -11.22 -0.72
N ALA A 20 8.56 -10.04 -1.21
CA ALA A 20 8.24 -8.90 -0.34
C ALA A 20 7.02 -9.18 0.56
N ILE A 21 5.94 -9.77 0.02
CA ILE A 21 4.77 -10.15 0.83
C ILE A 21 5.15 -11.22 1.86
N ALA A 22 5.97 -12.20 1.49
CA ALA A 22 6.45 -13.21 2.42
C ALA A 22 7.25 -12.60 3.58
N MET A 23 8.14 -11.64 3.29
CA MET A 23 8.89 -10.91 4.32
C MET A 23 7.97 -10.12 5.26
N ILE A 24 6.99 -9.37 4.71
CA ILE A 24 5.99 -8.67 5.53
C ILE A 24 5.22 -9.67 6.39
N SER A 25 4.77 -10.79 5.82
CA SER A 25 4.02 -11.82 6.54
C SER A 25 4.82 -12.42 7.70
N LEU A 26 6.12 -12.69 7.50
CA LEU A 26 7.01 -13.19 8.55
C LEU A 26 7.18 -12.16 9.68
N VAL A 27 7.40 -10.89 9.34
CA VAL A 27 7.54 -9.81 10.35
C VAL A 27 6.22 -9.61 11.10
N THR A 28 5.08 -9.62 10.41
CA THR A 28 3.76 -9.48 11.03
C THR A 28 3.45 -10.67 11.95
N ALA A 29 3.76 -11.90 11.53
CA ALA A 29 3.61 -13.08 12.35
C ALA A 29 4.50 -13.01 13.60
N PHE A 30 5.75 -12.58 13.46
CA PHE A 30 6.67 -12.36 14.57
C PHE A 30 6.12 -11.32 15.56
N TRP A 31 5.65 -10.18 15.07
CA TRP A 31 5.03 -9.17 15.94
C TRP A 31 3.75 -9.67 16.64
N GLY A 32 2.99 -10.53 15.96
CA GLY A 32 1.84 -11.20 16.57
C GLY A 32 2.20 -12.06 17.79
N THR A 33 3.41 -12.63 17.83
CA THR A 33 3.87 -13.37 19.03
C THR A 33 4.21 -12.46 20.22
N LEU A 34 4.45 -11.17 19.97
CA LEU A 34 4.84 -10.17 20.97
C LEU A 34 3.65 -9.36 21.49
N SER A 35 2.46 -9.51 20.91
CA SER A 35 1.29 -8.68 21.20
C SER A 35 -0.01 -9.50 21.22
N GLY A 36 -1.10 -8.85 21.64
CA GLY A 36 -2.42 -9.44 21.66
C GLY A 36 -2.51 -10.72 22.52
N PRO A 37 -3.41 -11.67 22.15
CA PRO A 37 -3.62 -12.90 22.91
C PRO A 37 -2.37 -13.74 23.13
N MET A 38 -1.44 -13.76 22.20
CA MET A 38 -0.17 -14.48 22.34
C MET A 38 0.68 -13.94 23.49
N ALA A 39 0.69 -12.61 23.69
CA ALA A 39 1.38 -11.99 24.82
C ALA A 39 0.72 -12.36 26.15
N GLU A 40 -0.62 -12.39 26.20
CA GLU A 40 -1.38 -12.78 27.39
C GLU A 40 -1.18 -14.26 27.75
N TRP A 41 -0.99 -15.12 26.77
CA TRP A 41 -0.67 -16.54 26.96
C TRP A 41 0.79 -16.81 27.33
N GLY A 42 1.60 -15.78 27.52
CA GLY A 42 3.01 -15.90 27.90
C GLY A 42 3.96 -16.24 26.75
N VAL A 43 3.49 -16.31 25.51
CA VAL A 43 4.35 -16.58 24.33
C VAL A 43 5.39 -15.49 24.18
N ARG A 44 5.02 -14.22 24.38
CA ARG A 44 5.94 -13.09 24.36
C ARG A 44 7.13 -13.30 25.31
N ASP A 45 6.88 -13.72 26.53
CA ASP A 45 7.92 -13.87 27.55
C ASP A 45 8.90 -15.00 27.20
N VAL A 46 8.40 -16.06 26.55
CA VAL A 46 9.24 -17.12 26.00
C VAL A 46 10.09 -16.60 24.85
N VAL A 47 9.50 -15.88 23.90
CA VAL A 47 10.22 -15.30 22.75
C VAL A 47 11.31 -14.35 23.23
N VAL A 48 10.99 -13.42 24.13
CA VAL A 48 11.95 -12.46 24.70
C VAL A 48 13.10 -13.18 25.41
N ARG A 49 12.80 -14.19 26.22
CA ARG A 49 13.82 -14.97 26.95
C ARG A 49 14.75 -15.72 26.01
N VAL A 50 14.21 -16.35 24.96
CA VAL A 50 14.99 -17.15 24.02
C VAL A 50 15.82 -16.29 23.08
N THR A 51 15.28 -15.15 22.64
CA THR A 51 15.95 -14.28 21.65
C THR A 51 16.84 -13.22 22.28
N GLY A 52 16.63 -12.89 23.57
CA GLY A 52 17.33 -11.79 24.25
C GLY A 52 16.88 -10.40 23.78
N MET A 53 15.65 -10.28 23.27
CA MET A 53 15.09 -9.01 22.81
C MET A 53 14.86 -8.05 23.97
N ASP A 54 15.05 -6.77 23.71
CA ASP A 54 14.67 -5.68 24.60
C ASP A 54 13.31 -5.11 24.20
N LEU A 55 12.34 -5.22 25.10
CA LEU A 55 11.00 -4.66 24.97
C LEU A 55 10.73 -3.55 25.97
N ASP A 56 11.75 -2.96 26.59
CA ASP A 56 11.55 -1.82 27.49
C ASP A 56 10.78 -0.71 26.74
N PRO A 57 9.60 -0.29 27.23
CA PRO A 57 8.80 0.75 26.59
C PRO A 57 9.57 2.05 26.40
N ALA A 58 10.38 2.46 27.37
CA ALA A 58 11.13 3.72 27.31
C ALA A 58 12.19 3.71 26.20
N GLU A 59 12.87 2.58 26.00
CA GLU A 59 13.84 2.44 24.90
C GLU A 59 13.17 2.16 23.55
N ARG A 60 12.03 1.46 23.55
CA ARG A 60 11.30 1.11 22.33
C ARG A 60 10.59 2.31 21.70
N GLU A 61 10.09 3.26 22.48
CA GLU A 61 9.38 4.44 21.95
C GLU A 61 10.23 5.20 20.94
N GLY A 62 11.53 5.37 21.18
CA GLY A 62 12.44 6.01 20.25
C GLY A 62 12.68 5.21 18.97
N ARG A 63 12.44 3.89 18.99
CA ARG A 63 12.72 2.97 17.87
C ARG A 63 11.49 2.57 17.09
N ILE A 64 10.30 2.90 17.57
CA ILE A 64 9.03 2.48 16.93
C ILE A 64 8.89 3.01 15.50
N ILE A 65 9.39 4.20 15.21
CA ILE A 65 9.38 4.81 13.88
C ILE A 65 10.22 4.01 12.90
N MET A 66 11.34 3.46 13.34
CA MET A 66 12.16 2.59 12.51
C MET A 66 11.40 1.31 12.13
N LEU A 67 10.62 0.75 13.08
CA LEU A 67 9.79 -0.42 12.83
C LEU A 67 8.69 -0.12 11.79
N TYR A 68 8.07 1.06 11.84
CA TYR A 68 7.15 1.51 10.79
C TYR A 68 7.85 1.61 9.43
N HIS A 69 9.05 2.17 9.37
CA HIS A 69 9.82 2.25 8.12
C HIS A 69 10.15 0.85 7.56
N CYS A 70 10.41 -0.16 8.39
CA CYS A 70 10.65 -1.52 7.93
C CYS A 70 9.49 -2.05 7.06
N ILE A 71 8.24 -1.86 7.51
CA ILE A 71 7.07 -2.30 6.73
C ILE A 71 6.81 -1.37 5.55
N ALA A 72 6.88 -0.06 5.75
CA ALA A 72 6.66 0.92 4.69
C ALA A 72 7.60 0.71 3.49
N MET A 73 8.90 0.44 3.75
CA MET A 73 9.87 0.14 2.68
C MET A 73 9.49 -1.10 1.87
N ALA A 74 8.99 -2.15 2.52
CA ALA A 74 8.54 -3.35 1.81
C ALA A 74 7.25 -3.11 1.00
N VAL A 75 6.32 -2.30 1.50
CA VAL A 75 5.11 -1.90 0.75
C VAL A 75 5.49 -1.08 -0.48
N VAL A 76 6.36 -0.08 -0.32
CA VAL A 76 6.89 0.72 -1.44
C VAL A 76 7.64 -0.17 -2.45
N ALA A 77 8.39 -1.17 -1.97
CA ALA A 77 9.05 -2.12 -2.87
C ALA A 77 8.03 -2.90 -3.73
N ILE A 78 6.93 -3.38 -3.13
CA ILE A 78 5.84 -4.04 -3.88
C ILE A 78 5.29 -3.10 -4.95
N GLU A 79 5.01 -1.85 -4.60
CA GLU A 79 4.51 -0.87 -5.57
C GLU A 79 5.48 -0.65 -6.71
N VAL A 80 6.78 -0.47 -6.42
CA VAL A 80 7.81 -0.30 -7.45
C VAL A 80 7.89 -1.53 -8.36
N TYR A 81 7.83 -2.76 -7.83
CA TYR A 81 7.81 -3.97 -8.64
C TYR A 81 6.58 -4.04 -9.55
N LEU A 82 5.42 -3.67 -9.04
CA LEU A 82 4.19 -3.63 -9.82
C LEU A 82 4.25 -2.54 -10.90
N ILE A 83 4.77 -1.35 -10.58
CA ILE A 83 4.95 -0.24 -11.54
C ILE A 83 5.93 -0.65 -12.65
N THR A 84 7.10 -1.19 -12.29
CA THR A 84 8.11 -1.62 -13.26
C THR A 84 7.64 -2.81 -14.10
N GLY A 85 6.72 -3.62 -13.57
CA GLY A 85 6.07 -4.73 -14.29
C GLY A 85 4.94 -4.28 -15.20
N ALA A 86 4.20 -3.23 -14.85
CA ALA A 86 2.99 -2.79 -15.56
C ALA A 86 3.26 -1.73 -16.63
N LEU A 87 4.29 -0.88 -16.45
CA LEU A 87 4.58 0.22 -17.36
C LEU A 87 5.73 -0.12 -18.31
N ALA A 88 5.59 0.32 -19.55
CA ALA A 88 6.65 0.16 -20.55
C ALA A 88 7.92 0.92 -20.11
N MET A 89 9.04 0.22 -20.05
CA MET A 89 10.37 0.78 -19.78
C MET A 89 11.46 -0.13 -20.34
N ARG A 90 12.65 0.44 -20.55
CA ARG A 90 13.78 -0.34 -21.03
C ARG A 90 14.17 -1.41 -19.99
N ALA A 91 14.49 -2.61 -20.44
CA ALA A 91 14.83 -3.75 -19.58
C ALA A 91 15.95 -3.43 -18.58
N TYR A 92 16.97 -2.69 -19.00
CA TYR A 92 18.04 -2.21 -18.12
C TYR A 92 17.50 -1.46 -16.89
N TRP A 93 16.61 -0.46 -17.11
CA TRP A 93 16.03 0.32 -16.02
C TRP A 93 15.23 -0.56 -15.07
N ARG A 94 14.40 -1.47 -15.60
CA ARG A 94 13.65 -2.43 -14.77
C ARG A 94 14.57 -3.25 -13.88
N THR A 95 15.64 -3.81 -14.46
CA THR A 95 16.59 -4.65 -13.71
C THR A 95 17.29 -3.88 -12.61
N VAL A 96 17.82 -2.70 -12.94
CA VAL A 96 18.57 -1.88 -11.96
C VAL A 96 17.65 -1.37 -10.85
N ILE A 97 16.46 -0.87 -11.18
CA ILE A 97 15.49 -0.39 -10.20
C ILE A 97 15.09 -1.54 -9.27
N ASN A 98 14.69 -2.69 -9.82
CA ASN A 98 14.24 -3.82 -9.01
C ASN A 98 15.36 -4.37 -8.11
N ALA A 99 16.59 -4.46 -8.62
CA ALA A 99 17.74 -4.89 -7.81
C ALA A 99 18.02 -3.92 -6.67
N THR A 100 18.04 -2.60 -6.95
CA THR A 100 18.31 -1.55 -5.96
C THR A 100 17.22 -1.54 -4.88
N VAL A 101 15.94 -1.61 -5.28
CA VAL A 101 14.80 -1.71 -4.35
C VAL A 101 14.91 -2.96 -3.47
N THR A 102 15.26 -4.11 -4.07
CA THR A 102 15.35 -5.37 -3.32
C THR A 102 16.41 -5.29 -2.22
N VAL A 103 17.61 -4.84 -2.57
CA VAL A 103 18.69 -4.66 -1.57
C VAL A 103 18.29 -3.59 -0.55
N GLY A 104 17.67 -2.49 -1.01
CA GLY A 104 17.28 -1.37 -0.18
C GLY A 104 16.28 -1.78 0.91
N TYR A 105 15.11 -2.34 0.53
CA TYR A 105 14.10 -2.70 1.52
C TYR A 105 14.53 -3.85 2.43
N MET A 106 15.25 -4.86 1.89
CA MET A 106 15.75 -5.96 2.71
C MET A 106 16.75 -5.48 3.76
N SER A 107 17.70 -4.62 3.39
CA SER A 107 18.61 -4.01 4.34
C SER A 107 17.87 -3.17 5.38
N ALA A 108 16.98 -2.28 4.96
CA ALA A 108 16.23 -1.45 5.88
C ALA A 108 15.36 -2.28 6.83
N MET A 109 14.68 -3.31 6.33
CA MET A 109 13.81 -4.17 7.14
C MET A 109 14.61 -5.02 8.13
N ILE A 110 15.63 -5.75 7.68
CA ILE A 110 16.39 -6.68 8.51
C ILE A 110 17.14 -5.92 9.60
N PHE A 111 17.91 -4.91 9.21
CA PHE A 111 18.74 -4.17 10.16
C PHE A 111 17.94 -3.20 11.03
N GLY A 112 16.82 -2.68 10.52
CA GLY A 112 15.88 -1.91 11.31
C GLY A 112 15.21 -2.76 12.41
N LEU A 113 14.83 -4.01 12.11
CA LEU A 113 14.30 -4.94 13.11
C LEU A 113 15.36 -5.31 14.16
N ILE A 114 16.58 -5.64 13.73
CA ILE A 114 17.68 -5.96 14.65
C ILE A 114 17.94 -4.77 15.57
N PHE A 115 18.09 -3.58 15.01
CA PHE A 115 18.30 -2.37 15.78
C PHE A 115 17.13 -2.05 16.72
N GLY A 116 15.88 -2.24 16.26
CA GLY A 116 14.68 -1.94 17.03
C GLY A 116 14.46 -2.85 18.24
N TYR A 117 14.98 -4.09 18.23
CA TYR A 117 14.71 -5.09 19.25
C TYR A 117 15.94 -5.54 20.04
N PHE A 118 17.15 -5.30 19.59
CA PHE A 118 18.38 -5.77 20.21
C PHE A 118 19.32 -4.64 20.65
N GLY A 119 18.83 -3.42 20.69
CA GLY A 119 19.59 -2.26 21.11
C GLY A 119 20.43 -1.63 20.01
N HIS A 120 21.00 -0.48 20.35
CA HIS A 120 21.77 0.32 19.40
C HIS A 120 23.09 -0.33 19.02
N ASN A 121 23.32 -0.44 17.71
CA ASN A 121 24.59 -0.86 17.13
C ASN A 121 24.89 -0.02 15.87
N TRP A 122 26.04 0.64 15.84
CA TRP A 122 26.43 1.53 14.74
C TRP A 122 26.48 0.85 13.37
N ILE A 123 26.87 -0.42 13.31
CA ILE A 123 26.93 -1.19 12.07
C ILE A 123 25.50 -1.44 11.55
N PHE A 124 24.62 -1.94 12.40
CA PHE A 124 23.24 -2.23 12.02
C PHE A 124 22.47 -0.96 11.69
N HIS A 125 22.70 0.12 12.42
CA HIS A 125 22.13 1.41 12.10
C HIS A 125 22.63 1.93 10.75
N GLY A 126 23.93 1.86 10.49
CA GLY A 126 24.50 2.24 9.21
C GLY A 126 23.92 1.44 8.03
N LEU A 127 23.73 0.12 8.21
CA LEU A 127 23.12 -0.75 7.19
C LEU A 127 21.62 -0.46 6.99
N PHE A 128 20.90 -0.08 8.04
CA PHE A 128 19.52 0.41 7.94
C PHE A 128 19.44 1.70 7.10
N ILE A 129 20.28 2.70 7.41
CA ILE A 129 20.33 3.96 6.65
C ILE A 129 20.76 3.70 5.21
N PHE A 130 21.75 2.83 4.99
CA PHE A 130 22.18 2.43 3.64
C PHE A 130 21.00 1.85 2.84
N GLY A 131 20.18 1.00 3.48
CA GLY A 131 18.96 0.48 2.88
C GLY A 131 17.99 1.59 2.46
N GLN A 132 17.77 2.57 3.33
CA GLN A 132 16.92 3.74 3.02
C GLN A 132 17.49 4.60 1.88
N CYS A 133 18.81 4.82 1.84
CA CYS A 133 19.48 5.51 0.75
C CYS A 133 19.28 4.79 -0.59
N LEU A 134 19.38 3.46 -0.61
CA LEU A 134 19.11 2.67 -1.82
C LEU A 134 17.64 2.77 -2.25
N MET A 135 16.69 2.78 -1.31
CA MET A 135 15.28 3.00 -1.63
C MET A 135 15.06 4.38 -2.24
N PHE A 136 15.64 5.42 -1.66
CA PHE A 136 15.58 6.77 -2.23
C PHE A 136 16.20 6.82 -3.64
N PHE A 137 17.39 6.25 -3.83
CA PHE A 137 18.05 6.19 -5.12
C PHE A 137 17.24 5.42 -6.16
N SER A 138 16.61 4.33 -5.78
CA SER A 138 15.70 3.60 -6.67
C SER A 138 14.50 4.45 -7.14
N GLY A 139 13.99 5.32 -6.27
CA GLY A 139 12.97 6.30 -6.62
C GLY A 139 13.45 7.31 -7.65
N VAL A 140 14.70 7.80 -7.54
CA VAL A 140 15.34 8.66 -8.57
C VAL A 140 15.42 7.93 -9.91
N LEU A 141 15.89 6.67 -9.90
CA LEU A 141 15.95 5.85 -11.10
C LEU A 141 14.56 5.61 -11.71
N LEU A 142 13.55 5.40 -10.86
CA LEU A 142 12.15 5.23 -11.28
C LEU A 142 11.63 6.50 -11.96
N CYS A 143 11.86 7.68 -11.39
CA CYS A 143 11.49 8.96 -12.02
C CYS A 143 12.15 9.13 -13.39
N VAL A 144 13.43 8.79 -13.53
CA VAL A 144 14.13 8.83 -14.82
C VAL A 144 13.51 7.84 -15.82
N ALA A 145 13.17 6.63 -15.37
CA ALA A 145 12.55 5.61 -16.23
C ALA A 145 11.12 5.97 -16.63
N LEU A 146 10.38 6.64 -15.75
CA LEU A 146 8.99 7.07 -15.99
C LEU A 146 8.89 8.38 -16.76
N TRP A 147 10.00 9.08 -17.07
CA TRP A 147 9.96 10.39 -17.72
C TRP A 147 9.00 10.42 -18.91
N PRO A 148 7.85 11.14 -18.80
CA PRO A 148 6.72 10.93 -19.71
C PRO A 148 6.85 11.61 -21.06
N TRP A 149 7.84 12.51 -21.23
CA TRP A 149 7.99 13.31 -22.47
C TRP A 149 8.88 12.64 -23.52
N ARG A 150 9.34 11.39 -23.30
CA ARG A 150 10.08 10.65 -24.32
C ARG A 150 9.15 10.25 -25.47
N GLU A 151 9.62 10.36 -26.70
CA GLU A 151 8.83 10.01 -27.89
C GLU A 151 8.41 8.53 -27.90
N GLU A 152 9.25 7.63 -27.40
CA GLU A 152 8.99 6.19 -27.29
C GLU A 152 7.77 5.83 -26.43
N PHE A 153 7.28 6.76 -25.61
CA PHE A 153 6.15 6.56 -24.70
C PHE A 153 4.89 7.32 -25.12
N ARG A 154 4.92 7.99 -26.27
CA ARG A 154 3.75 8.69 -26.79
C ARG A 154 2.74 7.68 -27.32
N ILE A 155 1.47 7.92 -27.02
CA ILE A 155 0.37 7.07 -27.45
C ILE A 155 -0.19 7.64 -28.73
N GLN A 156 -0.26 6.78 -29.78
CA GLN A 156 -0.82 7.17 -31.08
C GLN A 156 -2.31 6.78 -31.23
N ASP A 157 -2.94 6.29 -30.16
CA ASP A 157 -4.35 5.88 -30.16
C ASP A 157 -5.27 7.12 -30.28
N PRO A 158 -6.28 7.13 -31.16
CA PRO A 158 -7.27 8.19 -31.27
C PRO A 158 -7.97 8.53 -29.95
N ASP A 159 -8.11 7.57 -29.03
CA ASP A 159 -8.65 7.80 -27.69
C ASP A 159 -7.79 8.74 -26.85
N TYR A 160 -6.50 8.88 -27.16
CA TYR A 160 -5.55 9.80 -26.54
C TYR A 160 -5.33 11.10 -27.33
N ALA A 161 -6.07 11.32 -28.42
CA ALA A 161 -5.98 12.55 -29.23
C ALA A 161 -6.29 13.85 -28.43
N HIS A 162 -6.91 13.72 -27.26
CA HIS A 162 -7.16 14.84 -26.34
C HIS A 162 -5.90 15.34 -25.64
N THR A 163 -4.80 14.57 -25.65
CA THR A 163 -3.51 14.99 -25.08
C THR A 163 -2.64 15.63 -26.15
N ARG A 164 -2.05 16.78 -25.86
CA ARG A 164 -1.18 17.48 -26.82
C ARG A 164 0.06 16.63 -27.11
N GLY A 165 0.16 16.17 -28.37
CA GLY A 165 1.28 15.35 -28.84
C GLY A 165 1.28 13.90 -28.35
N GLY A 166 0.13 13.34 -27.92
CA GLY A 166 0.01 11.94 -27.51
C GLY A 166 0.69 11.60 -26.17
N VAL A 167 0.80 12.58 -25.27
CA VAL A 167 1.38 12.35 -23.93
C VAL A 167 0.48 11.40 -23.13
N ASP A 168 1.06 10.33 -22.59
CA ASP A 168 0.38 9.39 -21.70
C ASP A 168 0.14 10.01 -20.32
N LEU A 169 -1.09 10.41 -20.04
CA LEU A 169 -1.47 11.02 -18.75
C LEU A 169 -1.36 10.04 -17.57
N GLU A 170 -1.57 8.76 -17.79
CA GLU A 170 -1.35 7.76 -16.75
C GLU A 170 0.13 7.72 -16.35
N ARG A 171 1.02 7.73 -17.32
CA ARG A 171 2.46 7.81 -17.08
C ARG A 171 2.89 9.11 -16.38
N VAL A 172 2.26 10.24 -16.75
CA VAL A 172 2.46 11.52 -16.05
C VAL A 172 2.03 11.41 -14.60
N ALA A 173 0.88 10.76 -14.32
CA ALA A 173 0.41 10.56 -12.95
C ALA A 173 1.39 9.71 -12.12
N PHE A 174 1.89 8.59 -12.66
CA PHE A 174 2.91 7.78 -12.00
C PHE A 174 4.23 8.55 -11.78
N PHE A 175 4.66 9.33 -12.76
CA PHE A 175 5.84 10.18 -12.63
C PHE A 175 5.65 11.24 -11.54
N THR A 176 4.50 11.92 -11.53
CA THR A 176 4.17 12.95 -10.53
C THR A 176 4.14 12.35 -9.13
N MET A 177 3.51 11.20 -8.96
CA MET A 177 3.47 10.46 -7.70
C MET A 177 4.89 10.09 -7.24
N ALA A 178 5.73 9.51 -8.12
CA ALA A 178 7.10 9.13 -7.78
C ALA A 178 7.97 10.35 -7.42
N ALA A 179 7.87 11.44 -8.16
CA ALA A 179 8.58 12.68 -7.87
C ALA A 179 8.14 13.31 -6.53
N ALA A 180 6.84 13.32 -6.26
CA ALA A 180 6.28 13.78 -4.99
C ALA A 180 6.74 12.90 -3.82
N THR A 181 6.79 11.57 -4.01
CA THR A 181 7.31 10.62 -3.01
C THR A 181 8.77 10.88 -2.68
N LEU A 182 9.62 11.10 -3.69
CA LEU A 182 11.03 11.46 -3.48
C LEU A 182 11.20 12.77 -2.73
N ALA A 183 10.47 13.81 -3.11
CA ALA A 183 10.51 15.09 -2.43
C ALA A 183 10.03 14.96 -0.97
N SER A 184 9.01 14.16 -0.74
CA SER A 184 8.48 13.89 0.61
C SER A 184 9.43 13.05 1.46
N ALA A 185 10.13 12.08 0.87
CA ALA A 185 11.17 11.31 1.54
C ALA A 185 12.35 12.20 1.95
N LEU A 186 12.80 13.07 1.06
CA LEU A 186 13.86 14.05 1.38
C LEU A 186 13.42 15.02 2.47
N PHE A 187 12.17 15.48 2.42
CA PHE A 187 11.58 16.32 3.44
C PHE A 187 11.54 15.63 4.81
N GLY A 188 11.25 14.32 4.86
CA GLY A 188 11.30 13.51 6.09
C GLY A 188 12.72 13.21 6.55
N ALA A 189 13.69 13.10 5.64
CA ALA A 189 15.09 12.86 5.98
C ALA A 189 15.73 14.03 6.75
N ILE A 190 15.30 15.28 6.51
CA ILE A 190 15.82 16.47 7.19
C ILE A 190 15.55 16.41 8.71
N PRO A 191 14.29 16.29 9.20
CA PRO A 191 14.03 16.13 10.61
C PRO A 191 14.60 14.81 11.16
N GLY A 192 14.61 13.74 10.38
CA GLY A 192 15.23 12.47 10.77
C GLY A 192 16.70 12.62 11.08
N ALA A 193 17.47 13.34 10.24
CA ALA A 193 18.87 13.63 10.51
C ALA A 193 19.07 14.54 11.72
N TYR A 194 18.20 15.54 11.89
CA TYR A 194 18.26 16.45 13.04
C TYR A 194 18.01 15.73 14.37
N PHE A 195 17.01 14.83 14.39
CA PHE A 195 16.68 14.07 15.58
C PHE A 195 17.55 12.81 15.80
N GLY A 196 18.64 12.66 15.07
CA GLY A 196 19.61 11.59 15.27
C GLY A 196 19.19 10.23 14.67
N ASN A 197 18.20 10.18 13.79
CA ASN A 197 17.73 8.95 13.13
C ASN A 197 17.36 7.82 14.13
N GLY A 198 16.79 8.18 15.27
CA GLY A 198 16.38 7.23 16.29
C GLY A 198 17.51 6.82 17.26
N PHE A 199 18.62 7.55 17.33
CA PHE A 199 19.66 7.37 18.34
C PHE A 199 19.25 7.86 19.71
N GLU A 200 18.38 8.84 19.77
CA GLU A 200 17.80 9.37 20.99
C GLU A 200 16.33 8.99 21.09
N THR A 201 15.68 9.31 22.18
CA THR A 201 14.23 9.24 22.38
C THR A 201 13.52 10.13 21.37
N PHE A 202 13.66 9.76 20.16
CA PHE A 202 13.20 10.38 18.94
C PHE A 202 11.70 10.28 18.90
N LEU A 203 11.02 11.34 19.02
CA LEU A 203 9.58 11.38 19.10
C LEU A 203 9.03 10.69 20.36
N ALA A 204 9.59 11.03 21.51
CA ALA A 204 8.78 10.98 22.70
C ALA A 204 7.44 11.61 22.32
N GLU A 205 6.35 10.87 22.40
CA GLU A 205 5.03 11.33 21.94
C GLU A 205 4.63 12.68 22.53
N ASN A 206 5.16 13.02 23.70
CA ASN A 206 5.07 14.32 24.33
C ASN A 206 5.58 15.47 23.44
N VAL A 207 6.65 15.21 22.68
CA VAL A 207 7.26 16.21 21.78
C VAL A 207 6.39 16.43 20.54
N VAL A 208 5.72 15.39 20.05
CA VAL A 208 4.80 15.50 18.90
C VAL A 208 3.49 16.19 19.29
N ARG A 209 3.14 16.20 20.59
CA ARG A 209 1.89 16.75 21.12
C ARG A 209 1.99 18.17 21.65
N ASP A 210 3.20 18.73 21.74
CA ASP A 210 3.36 20.12 22.14
C ASP A 210 2.61 21.04 21.17
N PRO A 211 1.65 21.85 21.60
CA PRO A 211 0.95 22.80 20.76
C PRO A 211 1.89 23.84 20.12
N HIS A 212 3.06 24.06 20.72
CA HIS A 212 4.13 24.92 20.18
C HIS A 212 5.20 24.13 19.43
N LYS A 213 4.81 23.09 18.70
CA LYS A 213 5.73 22.20 17.98
C LYS A 213 6.73 22.97 17.13
N PRO A 214 8.04 22.73 17.31
CA PRO A 214 9.04 23.23 16.39
C PRO A 214 8.75 22.81 14.95
N VAL A 215 9.19 23.60 14.01
CA VAL A 215 9.00 23.35 12.56
C VAL A 215 9.40 21.92 12.15
N LEU A 216 10.51 21.42 12.71
CA LEU A 216 11.00 20.07 12.42
C LEU A 216 10.05 18.97 12.88
N GLN A 217 9.36 19.14 14.00
CA GLN A 217 8.36 18.17 14.49
C GLN A 217 7.12 18.18 13.60
N ARG A 218 6.67 19.37 13.18
CA ARG A 218 5.59 19.50 12.18
C ARG A 218 6.00 18.85 10.84
N ALA A 219 7.28 18.92 10.48
CA ALA A 219 7.81 18.26 9.29
C ALA A 219 7.68 16.72 9.36
N VAL A 220 7.93 16.12 10.53
CA VAL A 220 7.72 14.67 10.72
C VAL A 220 6.26 14.30 10.49
N ILE A 221 5.32 15.04 11.07
CA ILE A 221 3.89 14.78 10.90
C ILE A 221 3.48 14.95 9.45
N GLY A 222 3.92 16.04 8.80
CA GLY A 222 3.67 16.27 7.38
C GLY A 222 4.22 15.15 6.49
N HIS A 223 5.43 14.67 6.79
CA HIS A 223 6.05 13.54 6.10
C HIS A 223 5.21 12.26 6.22
N LEU A 224 4.78 11.90 7.43
CA LEU A 224 3.94 10.71 7.65
C LEU A 224 2.65 10.76 6.83
N HIS A 225 1.93 11.89 6.88
CA HIS A 225 0.67 12.05 6.15
C HIS A 225 0.86 11.98 4.64
N ILE A 226 1.85 12.69 4.11
CA ILE A 226 2.05 12.73 2.66
C ILE A 226 2.55 11.40 2.11
N MET A 227 3.44 10.69 2.82
CA MET A 227 3.93 9.38 2.37
C MET A 227 2.81 8.36 2.28
N LEU A 228 1.95 8.27 3.30
CA LEU A 228 0.82 7.34 3.28
C LEU A 228 -0.20 7.70 2.19
N SER A 229 -0.44 8.99 1.97
CA SER A 229 -1.31 9.47 0.87
C SER A 229 -0.73 9.11 -0.51
N LEU A 230 0.59 9.24 -0.70
CA LEU A 230 1.25 8.92 -1.98
C LEU A 230 1.29 7.40 -2.23
N ILE A 231 1.44 6.58 -1.20
CA ILE A 231 1.23 5.12 -1.28
C ILE A 231 -0.21 4.83 -1.74
N GLY A 232 -1.21 5.50 -1.16
CA GLY A 232 -2.61 5.40 -1.62
C GLY A 232 -2.82 5.82 -3.07
N VAL A 233 -2.16 6.89 -3.53
CA VAL A 233 -2.15 7.32 -4.95
C VAL A 233 -1.52 6.24 -5.84
N ALA A 234 -0.36 5.70 -5.46
CA ALA A 234 0.33 4.65 -6.22
C ALA A 234 -0.55 3.41 -6.38
N ILE A 235 -1.16 2.95 -5.30
CA ILE A 235 -2.10 1.82 -5.34
C ILE A 235 -3.31 2.13 -6.21
N THR A 236 -3.88 3.33 -6.14
CA THR A 236 -5.01 3.74 -6.98
C THR A 236 -4.64 3.66 -8.47
N LEU A 237 -3.48 4.17 -8.86
CA LEU A 237 -2.99 4.10 -10.24
C LEU A 237 -2.72 2.64 -10.68
N LEU A 238 -2.06 1.83 -9.85
CA LEU A 238 -1.79 0.42 -10.12
C LEU A 238 -3.07 -0.39 -10.30
N VAL A 239 -4.06 -0.16 -9.46
CA VAL A 239 -5.36 -0.83 -9.56
C VAL A 239 -6.12 -0.35 -10.79
N GLY A 240 -6.04 0.94 -11.13
CA GLY A 240 -6.55 1.47 -12.39
C GLY A 240 -5.97 0.74 -13.59
N ARG A 241 -4.65 0.58 -13.61
CA ARG A 241 -3.94 -0.17 -14.65
C ARG A 241 -4.36 -1.64 -14.71
N TRP A 242 -4.43 -2.32 -13.58
CA TRP A 242 -4.87 -3.71 -13.49
C TRP A 242 -6.31 -3.91 -13.98
N GLN A 243 -7.18 -2.96 -13.74
CA GLN A 243 -8.58 -2.99 -14.17
C GLN A 243 -8.79 -2.44 -15.60
N ASP A 244 -7.71 -2.04 -16.29
CA ASP A 244 -7.76 -1.43 -17.63
C ASP A 244 -8.68 -0.18 -17.65
N PHE A 245 -8.36 0.77 -16.73
CA PHE A 245 -9.09 2.03 -16.60
C PHE A 245 -8.87 2.91 -17.84
N LYS A 246 -9.93 3.18 -18.59
CA LYS A 246 -9.88 3.92 -19.86
C LYS A 246 -11.17 4.67 -20.18
N GLY A 247 -11.17 5.37 -21.31
CA GLY A 247 -12.32 6.11 -21.80
C GLY A 247 -12.54 7.45 -21.09
N THR A 248 -13.76 7.97 -21.11
CA THR A 248 -14.09 9.32 -20.62
C THR A 248 -13.73 9.55 -19.15
N LEU A 249 -14.00 8.57 -18.28
CA LEU A 249 -13.69 8.69 -16.86
C LEU A 249 -12.18 8.74 -16.60
N HIS A 250 -11.37 8.02 -17.38
CA HIS A 250 -9.92 8.11 -17.36
C HIS A 250 -9.42 9.49 -17.82
N LYS A 251 -10.01 10.03 -18.90
CA LYS A 251 -9.66 11.37 -19.40
C LYS A 251 -9.90 12.49 -18.38
N ILE A 252 -10.89 12.30 -17.50
CA ILE A 252 -11.19 13.22 -16.40
C ILE A 252 -10.31 12.89 -15.17
N GLY A 253 -10.21 11.62 -14.82
CA GLY A 253 -9.55 11.17 -13.60
C GLY A 253 -8.04 11.43 -13.60
N MET A 254 -7.33 11.18 -14.70
CA MET A 254 -5.87 11.34 -14.72
C MET A 254 -5.39 12.79 -14.47
N PRO A 255 -5.95 13.83 -15.12
CA PRO A 255 -5.63 15.22 -14.76
C PRO A 255 -5.96 15.56 -13.30
N LEU A 256 -7.08 15.07 -12.78
CA LEU A 256 -7.45 15.27 -11.38
C LEU A 256 -6.43 14.63 -10.43
N MET A 257 -5.97 13.40 -10.73
CA MET A 257 -4.94 12.73 -9.95
C MET A 257 -3.62 13.52 -9.96
N ILE A 258 -3.17 13.97 -11.13
CA ILE A 258 -1.91 14.73 -11.28
C ILE A 258 -1.99 16.04 -10.49
N ILE A 259 -3.01 16.85 -10.72
CA ILE A 259 -3.17 18.15 -10.06
C ILE A 259 -3.37 17.98 -8.56
N GLY A 260 -4.22 17.04 -8.16
CA GLY A 260 -4.48 16.73 -6.76
C GLY A 260 -3.22 16.29 -6.01
N THR A 261 -2.43 15.40 -6.60
CA THR A 261 -1.16 14.94 -6.01
C THR A 261 -0.18 16.09 -5.80
N ILE A 262 -0.06 16.99 -6.76
CA ILE A 262 0.83 18.16 -6.64
C ILE A 262 0.35 19.09 -5.51
N ILE A 263 -0.93 19.47 -5.52
CA ILE A 263 -1.50 20.40 -4.53
C ILE A 263 -1.44 19.79 -3.12
N LEU A 264 -1.80 18.51 -2.98
CA LEU A 264 -1.76 17.77 -1.73
C LEU A 264 -0.34 17.74 -1.14
N SER A 265 0.66 17.47 -1.97
CA SER A 265 2.07 17.43 -1.56
C SER A 265 2.56 18.82 -1.11
N ILE A 266 2.28 19.85 -1.89
CA ILE A 266 2.63 21.23 -1.53
C ILE A 266 1.95 21.63 -0.21
N GLY A 267 0.66 21.30 -0.04
CA GLY A 267 -0.08 21.56 1.19
C GLY A 267 0.56 20.87 2.40
N ALA A 268 0.88 19.57 2.29
CA ALA A 268 1.48 18.80 3.37
C ALA A 268 2.86 19.34 3.79
N TRP A 269 3.67 19.82 2.86
CA TRP A 269 4.97 20.43 3.17
C TRP A 269 4.80 21.83 3.77
N SER A 270 3.83 22.59 3.27
CA SER A 270 3.59 23.99 3.72
C SER A 270 3.05 24.08 5.14
N VAL A 271 2.36 23.05 5.66
CA VAL A 271 1.87 23.00 7.05
C VAL A 271 2.99 23.13 8.07
N THR A 272 4.23 22.77 7.71
CA THR A 272 5.37 22.93 8.61
C THR A 272 5.68 24.38 8.99
N VAL A 273 5.37 25.31 8.10
CA VAL A 273 5.65 26.75 8.26
C VAL A 273 4.38 27.60 8.39
N ALA A 274 3.24 27.08 7.93
CA ALA A 274 1.98 27.83 7.89
C ALA A 274 0.79 26.93 8.21
N GLU A 275 0.18 27.11 9.37
CA GLU A 275 -0.95 26.26 9.82
C GLU A 275 -2.16 26.32 8.88
N TRP A 276 -2.44 27.50 8.29
CA TRP A 276 -3.52 27.65 7.31
C TRP A 276 -3.35 26.75 6.07
N ALA A 277 -2.16 26.22 5.81
CA ALA A 277 -1.89 25.33 4.69
C ALA A 277 -2.64 23.98 4.78
N HIS A 278 -3.26 23.64 5.92
CA HIS A 278 -4.20 22.52 6.00
C HIS A 278 -5.34 22.66 4.98
N VAL A 279 -5.79 23.89 4.68
CA VAL A 279 -6.80 24.13 3.64
C VAL A 279 -6.29 23.68 2.25
N VAL A 280 -5.00 23.85 1.97
CA VAL A 280 -4.39 23.40 0.71
C VAL A 280 -4.39 21.87 0.60
N ILE A 281 -4.17 21.16 1.73
CA ILE A 281 -4.31 19.70 1.78
C ILE A 281 -5.74 19.29 1.41
N TYR A 282 -6.75 19.95 1.97
CA TYR A 282 -8.16 19.64 1.64
C TYR A 282 -8.47 19.88 0.17
N ILE A 283 -8.01 21.02 -0.38
CA ILE A 283 -8.18 21.35 -1.80
C ILE A 283 -7.49 20.31 -2.69
N GLY A 284 -6.29 19.85 -2.34
CA GLY A 284 -5.55 18.83 -3.08
C GLY A 284 -6.16 17.43 -2.96
N SER A 285 -6.78 17.12 -1.82
CA SER A 285 -7.42 15.82 -1.59
C SER A 285 -8.67 15.63 -2.46
N VAL A 286 -9.46 16.68 -2.70
CA VAL A 286 -10.70 16.59 -3.49
C VAL A 286 -10.47 16.02 -4.90
N PRO A 287 -9.54 16.52 -5.73
CA PRO A 287 -9.26 15.93 -7.04
C PRO A 287 -8.79 14.46 -6.97
N VAL A 288 -7.97 14.09 -5.97
CA VAL A 288 -7.54 12.70 -5.76
C VAL A 288 -8.74 11.81 -5.47
N LEU A 289 -9.62 12.21 -4.56
CA LEU A 289 -10.85 11.50 -4.22
C LEU A 289 -11.79 11.37 -5.43
N LEU A 290 -11.93 12.43 -6.22
CA LEU A 290 -12.74 12.41 -7.44
C LEU A 290 -12.17 11.46 -8.51
N CYS A 291 -10.85 11.38 -8.64
CA CYS A 291 -10.23 10.36 -9.50
C CYS A 291 -10.53 8.95 -8.99
N GLY A 292 -10.40 8.70 -7.69
CA GLY A 292 -10.79 7.44 -7.06
C GLY A 292 -12.25 7.08 -7.34
N LEU A 293 -13.17 8.05 -7.28
CA LEU A 293 -14.57 7.85 -7.63
C LEU A 293 -14.77 7.50 -9.11
N CYS A 294 -14.10 8.23 -10.02
CA CYS A 294 -14.12 7.91 -11.45
C CYS A 294 -13.67 6.47 -11.71
N PHE A 295 -12.61 6.04 -11.02
CA PHE A 295 -12.11 4.68 -11.11
C PHE A 295 -13.13 3.65 -10.60
N VAL A 296 -13.71 3.85 -9.43
CA VAL A 296 -14.70 2.92 -8.85
C VAL A 296 -15.92 2.78 -9.78
N ILE A 297 -16.45 3.90 -10.27
CA ILE A 297 -17.58 3.91 -11.22
C ILE A 297 -17.24 3.10 -12.48
N PHE A 298 -16.06 3.35 -13.06
CA PHE A 298 -15.59 2.61 -14.23
C PHE A 298 -15.46 1.11 -13.96
N SER A 299 -14.77 0.74 -12.87
CA SER A 299 -14.53 -0.64 -12.51
C SER A 299 -15.84 -1.42 -12.28
N TRP A 300 -16.77 -0.84 -11.54
CA TRP A 300 -18.06 -1.49 -11.26
C TRP A 300 -18.95 -1.59 -12.50
N ASP A 301 -18.99 -0.55 -13.33
CA ASP A 301 -19.70 -0.62 -14.61
C ASP A 301 -19.11 -1.71 -15.52
N LYS A 302 -17.78 -1.80 -15.62
CA LYS A 302 -17.10 -2.86 -16.36
C LYS A 302 -17.42 -4.26 -15.83
N LEU A 303 -17.41 -4.46 -14.52
CA LEU A 303 -17.77 -5.74 -13.89
C LEU A 303 -19.24 -6.12 -14.16
N ILE A 304 -20.16 -5.15 -14.06
CA ILE A 304 -21.58 -5.38 -14.37
C ILE A 304 -21.76 -5.78 -15.83
N ARG A 305 -21.19 -5.03 -16.77
CA ARG A 305 -21.30 -5.33 -18.21
C ARG A 305 -20.71 -6.69 -18.55
N THR A 306 -19.53 -7.00 -18.01
CA THR A 306 -18.88 -8.31 -18.23
C THR A 306 -19.72 -9.44 -17.66
N GLY A 307 -20.17 -9.30 -16.39
CA GLY A 307 -20.97 -10.34 -15.74
C GLY A 307 -22.35 -10.57 -16.38
N LEU A 308 -22.97 -9.54 -16.98
CA LEU A 308 -24.19 -9.68 -17.77
C LEU A 308 -23.93 -10.38 -19.10
N ARG A 309 -22.88 -10.00 -19.83
CA ARG A 309 -22.49 -10.63 -21.11
C ARG A 309 -22.21 -12.12 -20.96
N GLU A 310 -21.49 -12.52 -19.91
CA GLU A 310 -21.20 -13.92 -19.61
C GLU A 310 -22.46 -14.75 -19.30
N ARG A 311 -23.60 -14.09 -19.02
CA ARG A 311 -24.92 -14.69 -18.86
C ARG A 311 -25.78 -14.60 -20.12
N GLY A 312 -25.21 -14.11 -21.24
CA GLY A 312 -25.94 -13.87 -22.47
C GLY A 312 -26.94 -12.71 -22.43
N LEU A 313 -26.78 -11.79 -21.45
CA LEU A 313 -27.68 -10.66 -21.24
C LEU A 313 -27.04 -9.36 -21.73
N THR A 314 -27.74 -8.60 -22.57
CA THR A 314 -27.34 -7.25 -22.98
C THR A 314 -27.82 -6.17 -22.00
N LYS A 315 -28.93 -6.42 -21.32
CA LYS A 315 -29.50 -5.56 -20.26
C LYS A 315 -29.97 -6.44 -19.11
N GLY A 316 -29.90 -5.92 -17.89
CA GLY A 316 -30.34 -6.65 -16.69
C GLY A 316 -31.13 -5.78 -15.74
N GLY A 317 -32.04 -6.37 -14.97
CA GLY A 317 -32.69 -5.75 -13.82
C GLY A 317 -31.68 -5.45 -12.69
N ALA A 318 -32.11 -4.68 -11.67
CA ALA A 318 -31.24 -4.25 -10.56
C ALA A 318 -30.55 -5.45 -9.87
N TRP A 319 -31.28 -6.51 -9.57
CA TRP A 319 -30.73 -7.69 -8.93
C TRP A 319 -29.69 -8.43 -9.80
N GLN A 320 -29.93 -8.53 -11.10
CA GLN A 320 -28.99 -9.15 -12.03
C GLN A 320 -27.69 -8.34 -12.14
N LYS A 321 -27.77 -7.00 -12.07
CA LYS A 321 -26.60 -6.11 -12.02
C LYS A 321 -25.80 -6.30 -10.74
N VAL A 322 -26.47 -6.39 -9.58
CA VAL A 322 -25.80 -6.67 -8.29
C VAL A 322 -25.09 -8.03 -8.34
N GLN A 323 -25.77 -9.08 -8.81
CA GLN A 323 -25.15 -10.39 -8.96
C GLN A 323 -23.98 -10.41 -9.93
N ALA A 324 -24.03 -9.61 -11.00
CA ALA A 324 -22.91 -9.46 -11.96
C ALA A 324 -21.73 -8.74 -11.30
N LEU A 325 -21.99 -7.67 -10.57
CA LEU A 325 -21.00 -6.87 -9.84
C LEU A 325 -20.18 -7.71 -8.85
N VAL A 326 -20.86 -8.52 -8.01
CA VAL A 326 -20.22 -9.28 -6.94
C VAL A 326 -19.74 -10.67 -7.38
N ARG A 327 -19.81 -10.98 -8.67
CA ARG A 327 -19.43 -12.30 -9.20
C ARG A 327 -17.94 -12.61 -9.05
N ASP A 328 -17.09 -11.60 -9.23
CA ASP A 328 -15.66 -11.67 -9.02
C ASP A 328 -15.28 -10.84 -7.77
N PRO A 329 -15.24 -11.48 -6.59
CA PRO A 329 -15.02 -10.75 -5.35
C PRO A 329 -13.62 -10.14 -5.22
N LEU A 330 -12.59 -10.65 -5.91
CA LEU A 330 -11.27 -10.01 -5.88
C LEU A 330 -11.31 -8.63 -6.55
N ARG A 331 -11.90 -8.54 -7.75
CA ARG A 331 -12.01 -7.27 -8.49
C ARG A 331 -13.05 -6.33 -7.89
N PHE A 332 -14.20 -6.88 -7.45
CA PHE A 332 -15.20 -6.11 -6.72
C PHE A 332 -14.62 -5.55 -5.42
N GLY A 333 -13.94 -6.40 -4.64
CA GLY A 333 -13.37 -6.03 -3.35
C GLY A 333 -12.36 -4.90 -3.43
N VAL A 334 -11.55 -4.86 -4.48
CA VAL A 334 -10.63 -3.72 -4.67
C VAL A 334 -11.40 -2.41 -4.81
N GLY A 335 -12.43 -2.33 -5.67
CA GLY A 335 -13.27 -1.15 -5.79
C GLY A 335 -13.98 -0.79 -4.48
N TRP A 336 -14.43 -1.81 -3.74
CA TRP A 336 -15.06 -1.64 -2.45
C TRP A 336 -14.11 -1.05 -1.41
N GLN A 337 -12.91 -1.60 -1.27
CA GLN A 337 -11.88 -1.08 -0.36
C GLN A 337 -11.39 0.33 -0.78
N MET A 338 -11.40 0.63 -2.07
CA MET A 338 -11.12 1.97 -2.57
C MET A 338 -12.17 3.00 -2.13
N VAL A 339 -13.44 2.60 -2.01
CA VAL A 339 -14.49 3.46 -1.42
C VAL A 339 -14.16 3.77 0.03
N PHE A 340 -13.83 2.76 0.83
CA PHE A 340 -13.41 2.98 2.22
C PHE A 340 -12.19 3.88 2.30
N MET A 341 -11.12 3.60 1.55
CA MET A 341 -9.88 4.37 1.59
C MET A 341 -10.09 5.83 1.20
N ASN A 342 -10.80 6.08 0.10
CA ASN A 342 -10.90 7.43 -0.46
C ASN A 342 -12.05 8.25 0.15
N PHE A 343 -13.14 7.62 0.58
CA PHE A 343 -14.34 8.36 1.00
C PHE A 343 -14.65 8.21 2.49
N THR A 344 -14.44 7.05 3.09
CA THR A 344 -14.76 6.84 4.50
C THR A 344 -13.58 7.24 5.37
N VAL A 345 -12.40 6.66 5.15
CA VAL A 345 -11.22 6.92 5.98
C VAL A 345 -10.72 8.37 5.80
N SER A 346 -10.67 8.88 4.56
CA SER A 346 -10.24 10.26 4.32
C SER A 346 -11.20 11.28 4.92
N PHE A 347 -12.52 11.06 4.89
CA PHE A 347 -13.47 11.96 5.55
C PHE A 347 -13.35 11.92 7.07
N VAL A 348 -13.12 10.76 7.68
CA VAL A 348 -12.82 10.66 9.11
C VAL A 348 -11.57 11.46 9.45
N GLY A 349 -10.50 11.33 8.67
CA GLY A 349 -9.29 12.11 8.84
C GLY A 349 -9.50 13.62 8.69
N LEU A 350 -10.29 14.06 7.71
CA LEU A 350 -10.67 15.46 7.53
C LEU A 350 -11.48 15.98 8.71
N PHE A 351 -12.45 15.22 9.19
CA PHE A 351 -13.25 15.58 10.37
C PHE A 351 -12.37 15.69 11.62
N THR A 352 -11.52 14.72 11.84
CA THR A 352 -10.56 14.71 12.97
C THR A 352 -9.65 15.93 12.91
N ALA A 353 -9.09 16.26 11.75
CA ALA A 353 -8.23 17.41 11.59
C ALA A 353 -8.99 18.74 11.81
N ALA A 354 -10.22 18.86 11.28
CA ALA A 354 -11.04 20.06 11.43
C ALA A 354 -11.52 20.29 12.88
N LYS A 355 -11.65 19.21 13.67
CA LYS A 355 -12.15 19.23 15.05
C LYS A 355 -11.08 18.91 16.08
N LEU A 356 -9.81 18.89 15.67
CA LEU A 356 -8.70 18.49 16.53
C LEU A 356 -8.64 19.32 17.81
N GLU A 357 -8.66 20.64 17.70
CA GLU A 357 -8.56 21.55 18.86
C GLU A 357 -9.87 21.62 19.66
N ASP A 358 -11.03 21.57 18.98
CA ASP A 358 -12.35 21.74 19.61
C ASP A 358 -12.79 20.51 20.40
N ILE A 359 -12.50 19.30 19.90
CA ILE A 359 -13.04 18.05 20.43
C ILE A 359 -11.93 17.14 20.94
N PHE A 360 -10.90 16.87 20.11
CA PHE A 360 -9.97 15.77 20.38
C PHE A 360 -8.85 16.15 21.33
N ARG A 361 -8.35 17.37 21.28
CA ARG A 361 -7.30 17.88 22.20
C ARG A 361 -7.74 17.98 23.65
N VAL A 362 -9.05 18.06 23.91
CA VAL A 362 -9.59 18.09 25.28
C VAL A 362 -9.74 16.70 25.88
N TRP A 363 -9.56 15.64 25.07
CA TRP A 363 -9.55 14.28 25.55
C TRP A 363 -8.26 13.96 26.32
N SER A 364 -8.28 12.85 27.06
CA SER A 364 -7.05 12.34 27.67
C SER A 364 -6.02 12.01 26.57
N HIS A 365 -4.73 12.20 26.85
CA HIS A 365 -3.65 11.90 25.90
C HIS A 365 -3.74 10.49 25.29
N ARG A 366 -4.17 9.51 26.07
CA ARG A 366 -4.33 8.14 25.60
C ARG A 366 -5.43 8.02 24.54
N GLU A 367 -6.55 8.69 24.73
CA GLU A 367 -7.71 8.61 23.82
C GLU A 367 -7.49 9.43 22.54
N GLU A 368 -6.90 10.62 22.66
CA GLU A 368 -6.45 11.37 21.49
C GLU A 368 -5.49 10.55 20.64
N ARG A 369 -4.53 9.88 21.30
CA ARG A 369 -3.55 9.00 20.63
C ARG A 369 -4.24 7.84 19.91
N LEU A 370 -5.17 7.16 20.57
CA LEU A 370 -5.90 6.05 19.99
C LEU A 370 -6.60 6.47 18.70
N LEU A 371 -7.31 7.60 18.71
CA LEU A 371 -7.98 8.11 17.53
C LEU A 371 -7.01 8.41 16.38
N LEU A 372 -5.94 9.17 16.64
CA LEU A 372 -4.97 9.56 15.60
C LEU A 372 -4.22 8.35 15.05
N THR A 373 -3.82 7.43 15.91
CA THR A 373 -3.05 6.24 15.51
C THR A 373 -3.94 5.24 14.77
N GLY A 374 -5.16 5.05 15.24
CA GLY A 374 -6.08 4.10 14.65
C GLY A 374 -6.50 4.49 13.24
N HIS A 375 -6.81 5.75 13.00
CA HIS A 375 -7.08 6.26 11.66
C HIS A 375 -5.96 5.89 10.66
N TRP A 376 -4.70 6.02 11.05
CA TRP A 376 -3.56 5.63 10.20
C TRP A 376 -3.45 4.12 10.01
N HIS A 377 -3.70 3.34 11.06
CA HIS A 377 -3.69 1.88 10.98
C HIS A 377 -4.78 1.37 10.04
N VAL A 378 -5.98 1.94 10.09
CA VAL A 378 -7.07 1.58 9.16
C VAL A 378 -6.65 1.88 7.72
N LEU A 379 -6.09 3.06 7.43
CA LEU A 379 -5.64 3.41 6.09
C LEU A 379 -4.53 2.49 5.59
N ALA A 380 -3.51 2.22 6.41
CA ALA A 380 -2.43 1.30 6.05
C ALA A 380 -2.93 -0.13 5.81
N SER A 381 -3.87 -0.59 6.64
CA SER A 381 -4.49 -1.92 6.52
C SER A 381 -5.38 -2.04 5.28
N LEU A 382 -6.09 -0.98 4.89
CA LEU A 382 -6.84 -0.90 3.64
C LEU A 382 -5.90 -1.05 2.42
N ILE A 383 -4.77 -0.34 2.42
CA ILE A 383 -3.76 -0.45 1.37
C ILE A 383 -3.24 -1.90 1.29
N ALA A 384 -2.88 -2.50 2.42
CA ALA A 384 -2.43 -3.88 2.49
C ALA A 384 -3.50 -4.87 1.99
N THR A 385 -4.77 -4.63 2.31
CA THR A 385 -5.91 -5.45 1.84
C THR A 385 -6.08 -5.34 0.31
N ILE A 386 -5.96 -4.14 -0.27
CA ILE A 386 -6.00 -3.94 -1.72
C ILE A 386 -4.83 -4.68 -2.39
N ILE A 387 -3.62 -4.59 -1.84
CA ILE A 387 -2.46 -5.33 -2.33
C ILE A 387 -2.71 -6.84 -2.28
N LEU A 388 -3.29 -7.34 -1.18
CA LEU A 388 -3.59 -8.77 -1.03
C LEU A 388 -4.62 -9.25 -2.06
N LEU A 389 -5.70 -8.49 -2.30
CA LEU A 389 -6.69 -8.79 -3.33
C LEU A 389 -6.06 -8.80 -4.73
N TYR A 390 -5.21 -7.81 -5.02
CA TYR A 390 -4.48 -7.74 -6.28
C TYR A 390 -3.51 -8.91 -6.44
N TYR A 391 -2.75 -9.24 -5.39
CA TYR A 391 -1.82 -10.37 -5.41
C TYR A 391 -2.53 -11.71 -5.56
N ALA A 392 -3.68 -11.89 -4.93
CA ALA A 392 -4.50 -13.10 -5.09
C ALA A 392 -4.95 -13.33 -6.55
N ASP A 393 -5.27 -12.24 -7.27
CA ASP A 393 -5.55 -12.29 -8.71
C ASP A 393 -4.28 -12.57 -9.53
N LEU A 394 -3.18 -11.88 -9.23
CA LEU A 394 -1.87 -12.06 -9.88
C LEU A 394 -1.34 -13.49 -9.70
N ALA A 395 -1.53 -14.08 -8.52
CA ALA A 395 -1.23 -15.48 -8.22
C ALA A 395 -2.16 -16.45 -8.95
N GLY A 396 -3.23 -15.94 -9.58
CA GLY A 396 -4.12 -16.69 -10.46
C GLY A 396 -5.01 -17.68 -9.72
N LEU A 397 -5.53 -17.31 -8.57
CA LEU A 397 -6.57 -18.10 -7.90
C LEU A 397 -7.78 -18.30 -8.83
N LYS A 398 -8.36 -19.52 -8.85
CA LYS A 398 -9.46 -19.88 -9.73
C LYS A 398 -10.64 -20.52 -8.95
N GLY A 399 -11.80 -20.52 -9.57
CA GLY A 399 -12.97 -21.24 -9.11
C GLY A 399 -13.45 -20.86 -7.71
N ARG A 400 -13.76 -21.87 -6.88
CA ARG A 400 -14.26 -21.66 -5.52
C ARG A 400 -13.25 -21.00 -4.60
N VAL A 401 -11.96 -21.34 -4.72
CA VAL A 401 -10.91 -20.76 -3.89
C VAL A 401 -10.81 -19.26 -4.12
N ARG A 402 -10.80 -18.80 -5.38
CA ARG A 402 -10.85 -17.36 -5.74
C ARG A 402 -12.03 -16.66 -5.07
N LYS A 403 -13.20 -17.27 -5.18
CA LYS A 403 -14.44 -16.68 -4.66
C LYS A 403 -14.45 -16.58 -3.13
N TRP A 404 -14.09 -17.66 -2.43
CA TRP A 404 -14.06 -17.65 -0.98
C TRP A 404 -12.94 -16.78 -0.41
N SER A 405 -11.74 -16.84 -0.95
CA SER A 405 -10.65 -15.96 -0.52
C SER A 405 -11.03 -14.48 -0.65
N GLY A 406 -11.62 -14.10 -1.79
CA GLY A 406 -12.05 -12.71 -1.98
C GLY A 406 -13.10 -12.27 -0.95
N TRP A 407 -14.13 -13.07 -0.71
CA TRP A 407 -15.14 -12.73 0.29
C TRP A 407 -14.63 -12.72 1.73
N LEU A 408 -13.77 -13.67 2.10
CA LEU A 408 -13.17 -13.70 3.44
C LEU A 408 -12.27 -12.47 3.66
N ILE A 409 -11.51 -12.04 2.65
CA ILE A 409 -10.71 -10.83 2.75
C ILE A 409 -11.61 -9.60 2.92
N ILE A 410 -12.66 -9.44 2.10
CA ILE A 410 -13.56 -8.29 2.17
C ILE A 410 -14.28 -8.24 3.53
N LEU A 411 -14.98 -9.30 3.88
CA LEU A 411 -15.79 -9.32 5.11
C LEU A 411 -14.93 -9.25 6.37
N GLY A 412 -13.77 -9.92 6.37
CA GLY A 412 -12.83 -9.87 7.48
C GLY A 412 -12.25 -8.47 7.67
N SER A 413 -11.81 -7.81 6.59
CA SER A 413 -11.31 -6.45 6.67
C SER A 413 -12.38 -5.44 7.06
N ASP A 414 -13.58 -5.53 6.47
CA ASP A 414 -14.69 -4.62 6.81
C ASP A 414 -15.09 -4.74 8.28
N LEU A 415 -15.14 -5.96 8.82
CA LEU A 415 -15.41 -6.21 10.23
C LEU A 415 -14.33 -5.59 11.14
N ALA A 416 -13.05 -5.80 10.79
CA ALA A 416 -11.93 -5.24 11.55
C ALA A 416 -11.94 -3.70 11.52
N PHE A 417 -12.12 -3.10 10.34
CA PHE A 417 -12.12 -1.64 10.20
C PHE A 417 -13.30 -0.99 10.90
N ALA A 418 -14.49 -1.56 10.80
CA ALA A 418 -15.65 -1.08 11.53
C ALA A 418 -15.44 -1.17 13.06
N ALA A 419 -14.89 -2.28 13.54
CA ALA A 419 -14.60 -2.46 14.97
C ALA A 419 -13.57 -1.44 15.47
N VAL A 420 -12.46 -1.24 14.73
CA VAL A 420 -11.43 -0.25 15.10
C VAL A 420 -12.01 1.17 15.09
N THR A 421 -12.78 1.55 14.07
CA THR A 421 -13.41 2.87 14.00
C THR A 421 -14.36 3.12 15.19
N VAL A 422 -15.20 2.14 15.54
CA VAL A 422 -16.08 2.25 16.71
C VAL A 422 -15.26 2.32 18.01
N PHE A 423 -14.17 1.56 18.11
CA PHE A 423 -13.28 1.61 19.27
C PHE A 423 -12.63 2.99 19.46
N GLU A 424 -12.16 3.60 18.39
CA GLU A 424 -11.48 4.89 18.42
C GLU A 424 -12.45 6.03 18.74
N GLU A 425 -13.63 6.01 18.14
CA GLU A 425 -14.63 7.05 18.25
C GLU A 425 -15.61 6.86 19.42
N LYS A 426 -15.47 5.81 20.23
CA LYS A 426 -16.42 5.44 21.30
C LYS A 426 -16.81 6.60 22.21
N ARG A 427 -15.87 7.52 22.47
CA ARG A 427 -16.11 8.69 23.34
C ARG A 427 -17.07 9.72 22.75
N LEU A 428 -17.28 9.72 21.42
CA LEU A 428 -18.24 10.61 20.77
C LEU A 428 -19.69 10.20 21.05
N PHE A 429 -19.96 8.92 21.36
CA PHE A 429 -21.32 8.40 21.46
C PHE A 429 -21.60 7.56 22.73
N VAL A 430 -20.56 7.26 23.55
CA VAL A 430 -20.72 6.48 24.78
C VAL A 430 -20.15 7.22 25.98
N SER A 431 -20.89 7.26 27.07
CA SER A 431 -20.41 7.81 28.33
C SER A 431 -19.21 7.02 28.88
N GLU A 432 -18.32 7.67 29.64
CA GLU A 432 -17.11 7.06 30.17
C GLU A 432 -17.38 5.75 30.95
N ALA A 433 -18.43 5.73 31.77
CA ALA A 433 -18.82 4.55 32.53
C ALA A 433 -19.27 3.34 31.67
N ALA A 434 -19.68 3.58 30.43
CA ALA A 434 -20.16 2.54 29.50
C ALA A 434 -19.14 2.18 28.41
N GLN A 435 -17.93 2.71 28.43
CA GLN A 435 -16.95 2.45 27.39
C GLN A 435 -16.34 1.05 27.44
N GLN A 436 -16.15 0.46 28.65
CA GLN A 436 -15.47 -0.83 28.75
C GLN A 436 -16.17 -1.96 27.96
N PRO A 437 -17.48 -2.14 28.01
CA PRO A 437 -18.16 -3.12 27.15
C PRO A 437 -17.96 -2.88 25.65
N VAL A 438 -17.87 -1.61 25.21
CA VAL A 438 -17.59 -1.29 23.79
C VAL A 438 -16.16 -1.70 23.45
N VAL A 439 -15.20 -1.45 24.31
CA VAL A 439 -13.80 -1.91 24.13
C VAL A 439 -13.78 -3.44 23.98
N ASP A 440 -14.40 -4.16 24.89
CA ASP A 440 -14.31 -5.62 24.93
C ASP A 440 -14.86 -6.26 23.62
N TRP A 441 -16.06 -5.89 23.18
CA TRP A 441 -16.61 -6.50 21.99
C TRP A 441 -15.94 -5.99 20.68
N THR A 442 -15.50 -4.73 20.62
CA THR A 442 -14.77 -4.22 19.43
C THR A 442 -13.42 -4.90 19.27
N MET A 443 -12.70 -5.17 20.36
CA MET A 443 -11.46 -5.93 20.31
C MET A 443 -11.69 -7.34 19.75
N ILE A 444 -12.72 -8.06 20.24
CA ILE A 444 -13.07 -9.39 19.71
C ILE A 444 -13.40 -9.33 18.22
N LEU A 445 -14.20 -8.37 17.78
CA LEU A 445 -14.56 -8.24 16.37
C LEU A 445 -13.34 -7.89 15.49
N ASN A 446 -12.47 -7.04 15.99
CA ASN A 446 -11.22 -6.72 15.30
C ASN A 446 -10.31 -7.95 15.15
N GLU A 447 -10.14 -8.72 16.21
CA GLU A 447 -9.34 -9.96 16.19
C GLU A 447 -9.92 -11.01 15.24
N VAL A 448 -11.24 -11.22 15.25
CA VAL A 448 -11.93 -12.15 14.33
C VAL A 448 -11.78 -11.65 12.88
N GLY A 449 -12.00 -10.36 12.64
CA GLY A 449 -11.89 -9.78 11.30
C GLY A 449 -10.48 -9.86 10.75
N LEU A 450 -9.53 -9.31 11.47
CA LEU A 450 -8.11 -9.32 11.08
C LEU A 450 -7.56 -10.75 11.00
N GLY A 451 -7.89 -11.59 11.98
CA GLY A 451 -7.49 -12.99 11.99
C GLY A 451 -7.98 -13.74 10.74
N THR A 452 -9.20 -13.46 10.28
CA THR A 452 -9.74 -14.03 9.03
C THR A 452 -8.87 -13.63 7.82
N VAL A 453 -8.50 -12.35 7.69
CA VAL A 453 -7.64 -11.87 6.60
C VAL A 453 -6.25 -12.50 6.68
N LEU A 454 -5.67 -12.57 7.88
CA LEU A 454 -4.34 -13.17 8.10
C LEU A 454 -4.33 -14.67 7.81
N VAL A 455 -5.39 -15.41 8.11
CA VAL A 455 -5.53 -16.83 7.75
C VAL A 455 -5.55 -17.01 6.24
N VAL A 456 -6.28 -16.16 5.50
CA VAL A 456 -6.28 -16.21 4.03
C VAL A 456 -4.89 -15.88 3.48
N LEU A 457 -4.22 -14.85 4.02
CA LEU A 457 -2.85 -14.51 3.64
C LEU A 457 -1.89 -15.68 3.91
N ALA A 458 -1.94 -16.28 5.10
CA ALA A 458 -1.10 -17.41 5.47
C ALA A 458 -1.34 -18.62 4.54
N ALA A 459 -2.60 -18.95 4.26
CA ALA A 459 -2.95 -20.04 3.34
C ALA A 459 -2.41 -19.77 1.92
N LEU A 460 -2.50 -18.53 1.43
CA LEU A 460 -1.96 -18.13 0.14
C LEU A 460 -0.43 -18.22 0.12
N MET A 461 0.25 -17.77 1.17
CA MET A 461 1.71 -17.84 1.27
C MET A 461 2.22 -19.28 1.36
N ILE A 462 1.59 -20.12 2.19
CA ILE A 462 1.92 -21.56 2.31
C ILE A 462 1.71 -22.25 0.96
N TRP A 463 0.59 -22.00 0.29
CA TRP A 463 0.34 -22.55 -1.03
C TRP A 463 1.42 -22.13 -2.04
N ARG A 464 1.80 -20.87 -2.09
CA ARG A 464 2.86 -20.37 -2.99
C ARG A 464 4.24 -20.92 -2.62
N LEU A 465 4.53 -21.09 -1.34
CA LEU A 465 5.77 -21.70 -0.87
C LEU A 465 5.84 -23.17 -1.32
N VAL A 466 4.77 -23.96 -1.09
CA VAL A 466 4.69 -25.35 -1.55
C VAL A 466 4.80 -25.42 -3.07
N ASP A 467 4.16 -24.54 -3.80
CA ASP A 467 4.25 -24.45 -5.26
C ASP A 467 5.70 -24.19 -5.71
N LEU A 468 6.41 -23.28 -5.05
CA LEU A 468 7.81 -22.94 -5.36
C LEU A 468 8.76 -24.15 -5.19
N PHE A 469 8.48 -25.04 -4.22
CA PHE A 469 9.29 -26.24 -4.01
C PHE A 469 8.96 -27.39 -4.95
N ARG A 470 7.84 -27.34 -5.67
CA ARG A 470 7.48 -28.36 -6.67
C ARG A 470 8.23 -28.13 -7.98
N ASP A 471 8.72 -29.21 -8.59
CA ASP A 471 9.46 -29.13 -9.85
C ASP A 471 8.59 -28.79 -11.06
N GLN A 472 7.28 -29.07 -10.96
CA GLN A 472 6.25 -28.74 -11.95
C GLN A 472 5.22 -27.77 -11.35
N GLY A 473 5.65 -26.88 -10.45
CA GLY A 473 4.82 -25.86 -9.89
C GLY A 473 4.45 -24.78 -10.92
N ARG A 474 3.41 -24.00 -10.64
CA ARG A 474 2.99 -22.86 -11.48
C ARG A 474 4.09 -21.84 -11.70
N TRP A 475 4.99 -21.69 -10.73
CA TRP A 475 6.15 -20.80 -10.85
C TRP A 475 6.99 -21.11 -12.08
N VAL A 476 6.99 -22.35 -12.57
CA VAL A 476 7.73 -22.78 -13.78
C VAL A 476 7.11 -22.15 -15.03
N GLU A 477 5.78 -22.19 -15.15
CA GLU A 477 5.05 -21.53 -16.24
C GLU A 477 5.19 -20.01 -16.16
N GLU A 478 5.06 -19.46 -14.95
CA GLU A 478 5.25 -18.03 -14.70
C GLU A 478 6.67 -17.58 -15.04
N HIS A 479 7.68 -18.37 -14.71
CA HIS A 479 9.07 -18.11 -15.05
C HIS A 479 9.31 -18.18 -16.56
N ALA A 480 8.75 -19.16 -17.23
CA ALA A 480 8.86 -19.29 -18.68
C ALA A 480 8.28 -18.07 -19.44
N GLN A 481 7.21 -17.48 -18.91
CA GLN A 481 6.61 -16.26 -19.45
C GLN A 481 7.51 -15.02 -19.32
N THR A 482 8.53 -15.04 -18.44
CA THR A 482 9.42 -13.89 -18.25
C THR A 482 10.52 -13.77 -19.30
N GLY A 483 10.76 -14.81 -20.07
CA GLY A 483 11.89 -14.88 -21.02
C GLY A 483 13.30 -14.87 -20.38
N LEU A 484 13.39 -14.98 -19.06
CA LEU A 484 14.66 -14.91 -18.31
C LEU A 484 15.62 -16.08 -18.56
N ASP A 485 15.12 -17.18 -19.13
CA ASP A 485 15.94 -18.34 -19.52
C ASP A 485 16.37 -18.29 -21.01
N ALA A 486 15.84 -17.35 -21.79
CA ALA A 486 16.26 -17.16 -23.18
C ALA A 486 17.52 -16.30 -23.21
N ASP A 487 18.58 -16.79 -23.85
CA ASP A 487 19.79 -16.01 -24.15
C ASP A 487 19.54 -14.90 -25.20
N ALA A 488 18.27 -14.55 -25.45
CA ALA A 488 17.87 -13.50 -26.34
C ALA A 488 18.17 -12.11 -25.71
N PRO A 489 18.67 -11.15 -26.49
CA PRO A 489 18.78 -9.79 -26.04
C PRO A 489 17.39 -9.33 -25.56
N MET A 490 17.32 -8.77 -24.34
CA MET A 490 16.09 -8.38 -23.67
C MET A 490 15.35 -7.31 -24.49
N THR A 491 14.64 -7.73 -25.50
CA THR A 491 13.62 -6.95 -26.18
C THR A 491 12.36 -6.97 -25.32
N SER A 492 11.75 -5.82 -25.19
CA SER A 492 10.55 -5.57 -24.39
C SER A 492 9.45 -6.62 -24.63
N ILE A 493 9.38 -7.62 -23.75
CA ILE A 493 8.22 -8.52 -23.71
C ILE A 493 7.19 -7.82 -22.84
N PRO A 494 6.02 -7.44 -23.36
CA PRO A 494 4.96 -6.91 -22.51
C PRO A 494 4.55 -7.98 -21.49
N LEU A 495 4.60 -7.67 -20.21
CA LEU A 495 4.23 -8.57 -19.10
C LEU A 495 2.73 -8.86 -19.02
N TYR A 496 1.96 -8.15 -19.81
CA TYR A 496 0.55 -8.41 -20.07
C TYR A 496 0.35 -8.47 -21.58
N PRO A 497 -0.41 -9.45 -22.10
CA PRO A 497 -0.84 -9.40 -23.48
C PRO A 497 -1.57 -8.06 -23.69
N SER A 498 -1.22 -7.36 -24.78
CA SER A 498 -1.97 -6.20 -25.22
C SER A 498 -3.46 -6.58 -25.28
N PRO A 499 -4.40 -5.72 -24.90
CA PRO A 499 -5.83 -6.00 -25.02
C PRO A 499 -6.29 -6.31 -26.45
N SER A 500 -5.43 -6.15 -27.44
CA SER A 500 -5.70 -6.43 -28.86
C SER A 500 -5.52 -7.91 -29.27
N GLU A 501 -4.97 -8.78 -28.41
CA GLU A 501 -4.89 -10.21 -28.69
C GLU A 501 -6.00 -11.00 -27.96
N THR A 502 -7.24 -10.61 -28.16
CA THR A 502 -8.34 -11.56 -28.06
C THR A 502 -8.19 -12.52 -29.24
N PRO A 503 -8.21 -13.85 -29.05
CA PRO A 503 -8.25 -14.76 -30.17
C PRO A 503 -9.45 -14.38 -31.05
N GLN A 504 -9.20 -14.08 -32.31
CA GLN A 504 -10.25 -14.06 -33.30
C GLN A 504 -10.93 -15.43 -33.22
N GLU A 505 -12.19 -15.43 -32.81
CA GLU A 505 -13.04 -16.59 -32.98
C GLU A 505 -12.96 -16.98 -34.45
N VAL A 506 -12.37 -18.14 -34.70
CA VAL A 506 -12.51 -18.82 -35.98
C VAL A 506 -13.97 -19.19 -36.07
N GLU A 507 -14.71 -18.44 -36.90
CA GLU A 507 -16.02 -18.84 -37.38
C GLU A 507 -15.89 -20.19 -38.06
N ALA A 508 -16.51 -21.21 -37.56
CA ALA A 508 -16.97 -22.41 -38.23
C ALA A 508 -18.26 -22.89 -37.58
#